data_f46c6dfad3f0c92ded7b460ca672c805
#
_entry.id   f46c6dfad3f0c92ded7b460ca672c805
#
_cell.length_a   1.000
_cell.length_b   1.000
_cell.length_c   1.000
_cell.angle_alpha   90.00
_cell.angle_beta   90.00
_cell.angle_gamma   90.00
#
_symmetry.space_group_name_H-M   'P 1'
#
loop_
_entity.id
_entity.type
_entity.pdbx_description
1 polymer ?
#
loop_
_entity_poly.entity_id
_entity_poly.type
_entity_poly.pdbx_seq_one_letter_code
_entity_poly.pdbx_strand_id
1 'polypeptide(L)'
;LARQRSDSLNLRNCFELSLNSILHRKLRSWLTLLGIVIGVAAVVSIISIGEGAQASVTEQLSSLGADMITVSPGYSRAGSFGGAFRGGGPGGGFFVEESSSEETPTLTKRDAIVIASNPSVKYVTEYVSGRADMVFQAEESSVTVSGVNTVTWKETANLDLASGRFLSASDSSSIVIGNRVANGIFKQDLTIGRRVVIGDKPFTVVGILAATGSGGFGGGNSDSAVYMSYESAWDVTAVESGTFSSIQAKVSNSELVDQVTEELTASLLLSRKVAEKNQDFSVTSAQAMQEQISSATETLTLFLGAIAAVSLLVGAVGVANSMFTSVLEKTKLIGILKALGATNGEIQRVFIIESGLFGLFGGVIGAIIGTLGSYAIGAVGIVSMPMMSGSSTLVTPQLVIVAIVLSTVVGIVSGLLPARAASKLRPVEALRYE
;
A
#
# COMPACT_ATOMS: atom_id res chain seq x y z
N LEU A 1 44.20 -40.15 -38.61
CA LEU A 1 44.27 -38.75 -39.08
C LEU A 1 42.86 -38.19 -39.21
N ALA A 2 42.55 -37.11 -38.52
CA ALA A 2 41.30 -36.34 -38.47
C ALA A 2 40.38 -36.64 -37.28
N ARG A 3 40.76 -36.16 -36.15
CA ARG A 3 39.84 -35.76 -35.08
C ARG A 3 40.46 -34.66 -34.23
N GLN A 4 40.86 -33.55 -34.85
CA GLN A 4 40.90 -32.28 -34.13
C GLN A 4 39.47 -31.72 -34.20
N ARG A 5 38.67 -32.03 -33.17
CA ARG A 5 37.44 -31.34 -32.88
C ARG A 5 37.80 -29.86 -32.78
N SER A 6 37.23 -29.06 -33.67
CA SER A 6 37.16 -27.62 -33.56
C SER A 6 36.80 -27.30 -32.11
N ASP A 7 37.67 -26.59 -31.41
CA ASP A 7 37.31 -25.95 -30.14
C ASP A 7 36.09 -25.05 -30.44
N SER A 8 34.94 -25.61 -30.21
CA SER A 8 33.68 -24.84 -30.21
C SER A 8 33.95 -23.63 -29.32
N LEU A 9 33.60 -22.45 -29.81
CA LEU A 9 33.71 -21.21 -29.03
C LEU A 9 33.15 -21.49 -27.62
N ASN A 10 34.04 -21.67 -26.65
CA ASN A 10 33.67 -21.98 -25.30
C ASN A 10 32.79 -20.86 -24.79
N LEU A 11 31.69 -21.16 -24.08
CA LEU A 11 30.77 -20.19 -23.48
C LEU A 11 31.50 -19.08 -22.74
N ARG A 12 32.67 -19.43 -22.14
CA ARG A 12 33.54 -18.48 -21.46
C ARG A 12 34.18 -17.46 -22.41
N ASN A 13 34.61 -17.86 -23.59
CA ASN A 13 35.20 -16.97 -24.58
C ASN A 13 34.12 -16.07 -25.21
N CYS A 14 32.91 -16.60 -25.42
CA CYS A 14 31.78 -15.80 -25.86
C CYS A 14 31.39 -14.74 -24.83
N PHE A 15 31.44 -15.09 -23.55
CA PHE A 15 31.12 -14.16 -22.45
C PHE A 15 32.17 -13.03 -22.34
N GLU A 16 33.47 -13.38 -22.40
CA GLU A 16 34.57 -12.39 -22.36
C GLU A 16 34.52 -11.43 -23.55
N LEU A 17 34.27 -11.94 -24.75
CA LEU A 17 34.10 -11.10 -25.95
C LEU A 17 32.90 -10.16 -25.85
N SER A 18 31.79 -10.65 -25.31
CA SER A 18 30.54 -9.85 -25.13
C SER A 18 30.74 -8.78 -24.06
N LEU A 19 31.39 -9.12 -22.94
CA LEU A 19 31.67 -8.17 -21.86
C LEU A 19 32.58 -7.03 -22.33
N ASN A 20 33.64 -7.37 -23.06
CA ASN A 20 34.61 -6.42 -23.58
C ASN A 20 33.97 -5.48 -24.62
N SER A 21 33.00 -5.98 -25.40
CA SER A 21 32.21 -5.22 -26.37
C SER A 21 31.34 -4.14 -25.71
N ILE A 22 30.73 -4.43 -24.54
CA ILE A 22 29.88 -3.51 -23.79
C ILE A 22 30.71 -2.37 -23.20
N LEU A 23 31.89 -2.67 -22.66
CA LEU A 23 32.76 -1.72 -21.96
C LEU A 23 33.38 -0.67 -22.87
N HIS A 24 33.63 -0.99 -24.15
CA HIS A 24 34.33 -0.10 -25.09
C HIS A 24 33.40 0.92 -25.77
N ARG A 25 32.03 0.76 -25.73
CA ARG A 25 31.08 1.63 -26.42
C ARG A 25 30.18 2.41 -25.44
N LYS A 26 30.77 3.33 -24.70
CA LYS A 26 30.18 3.97 -23.52
C LYS A 26 28.82 4.65 -23.75
N LEU A 27 28.64 5.49 -24.76
CA LEU A 27 27.41 6.29 -24.94
C LEU A 27 26.19 5.47 -25.40
N ARG A 28 26.38 4.62 -26.44
CA ARG A 28 25.26 3.86 -27.02
C ARG A 28 24.75 2.77 -26.07
N SER A 29 25.71 2.03 -25.49
CA SER A 29 25.38 0.98 -24.52
C SER A 29 24.68 1.55 -23.29
N TRP A 30 25.07 2.73 -22.82
CA TRP A 30 24.40 3.41 -21.70
C TRP A 30 22.97 3.82 -22.02
N LEU A 31 22.71 4.40 -23.20
CA LEU A 31 21.37 4.81 -23.62
C LEU A 31 20.40 3.64 -23.74
N THR A 32 20.87 2.51 -24.29
CA THR A 32 20.05 1.30 -24.40
C THR A 32 19.80 0.63 -23.07
N LEU A 33 20.81 0.62 -22.20
CA LEU A 33 20.74 0.07 -20.84
C LEU A 33 19.76 0.89 -19.99
N LEU A 34 19.74 2.21 -20.17
CA LEU A 34 18.88 3.13 -19.43
C LEU A 34 17.39 2.82 -19.62
N GLY A 35 16.96 2.42 -20.81
CA GLY A 35 15.57 2.01 -21.06
C GLY A 35 15.15 0.78 -20.23
N ILE A 36 16.02 -0.24 -20.14
CA ILE A 36 15.77 -1.42 -19.31
C ILE A 36 15.84 -1.06 -17.82
N VAL A 37 16.83 -0.25 -17.43
CA VAL A 37 17.02 0.18 -16.05
C VAL A 37 15.78 0.89 -15.52
N ILE A 38 15.24 1.87 -16.29
CA ILE A 38 14.03 2.60 -15.90
C ILE A 38 12.82 1.65 -15.79
N GLY A 39 12.65 0.75 -16.77
CA GLY A 39 11.56 -0.21 -16.76
C GLY A 39 11.61 -1.13 -15.54
N VAL A 40 12.77 -1.70 -15.23
CA VAL A 40 12.95 -2.60 -14.10
C VAL A 40 12.85 -1.84 -12.78
N ALA A 41 13.44 -0.64 -12.67
CA ALA A 41 13.34 0.18 -11.47
C ALA A 41 11.89 0.54 -11.17
N ALA A 42 11.09 0.88 -12.20
CA ALA A 42 9.67 1.16 -12.05
C ALA A 42 8.91 -0.09 -11.55
N VAL A 43 9.13 -1.27 -12.15
CA VAL A 43 8.49 -2.53 -11.72
C VAL A 43 8.80 -2.82 -10.26
N VAL A 44 10.08 -2.80 -9.88
CA VAL A 44 10.52 -3.10 -8.51
C VAL A 44 9.93 -2.10 -7.52
N SER A 45 9.98 -0.79 -7.82
CA SER A 45 9.43 0.23 -6.92
C SER A 45 7.92 0.09 -6.73
N ILE A 46 7.17 -0.13 -7.81
CA ILE A 46 5.71 -0.22 -7.78
C ILE A 46 5.25 -1.43 -6.96
N ILE A 47 5.81 -2.61 -7.25
CA ILE A 47 5.42 -3.83 -6.54
C ILE A 47 5.83 -3.75 -5.06
N SER A 48 7.04 -3.23 -4.77
CA SER A 48 7.51 -3.07 -3.39
C SER A 48 6.63 -2.12 -2.57
N ILE A 49 6.15 -1.02 -3.17
CA ILE A 49 5.22 -0.09 -2.52
C ILE A 49 3.84 -0.77 -2.33
N GLY A 50 3.37 -1.52 -3.32
CA GLY A 50 2.11 -2.25 -3.23
C GLY A 50 2.11 -3.31 -2.13
N GLU A 51 3.15 -4.15 -2.06
CA GLU A 51 3.33 -5.15 -0.99
C GLU A 51 3.47 -4.50 0.39
N GLY A 52 4.22 -3.40 0.49
CA GLY A 52 4.35 -2.64 1.74
C GLY A 52 3.04 -2.03 2.20
N ALA A 53 2.26 -1.45 1.30
CA ALA A 53 0.94 -0.90 1.61
C ALA A 53 -0.02 -2.00 2.08
N GLN A 54 -0.06 -3.14 1.40
CA GLN A 54 -0.90 -4.27 1.76
C GLN A 54 -0.52 -4.86 3.13
N ALA A 55 0.77 -5.01 3.42
CA ALA A 55 1.25 -5.48 4.71
C ALA A 55 0.85 -4.52 5.85
N SER A 56 1.03 -3.22 5.64
CA SER A 56 0.65 -2.18 6.61
C SER A 56 -0.86 -2.19 6.90
N VAL A 57 -1.69 -2.34 5.87
CA VAL A 57 -3.14 -2.45 6.04
C VAL A 57 -3.51 -3.74 6.79
N THR A 58 -2.89 -4.87 6.45
CA THR A 58 -3.14 -6.14 7.13
C THR A 58 -2.77 -6.06 8.62
N GLU A 59 -1.65 -5.41 8.94
CA GLU A 59 -1.22 -5.18 10.32
C GLU A 59 -2.22 -4.30 11.08
N GLN A 60 -2.68 -3.21 10.47
CA GLN A 60 -3.69 -2.34 11.07
C GLN A 60 -5.04 -3.04 11.28
N LEU A 61 -5.49 -3.83 10.32
CA LEU A 61 -6.75 -4.56 10.42
C LEU A 61 -6.66 -5.72 11.42
N SER A 62 -5.50 -6.36 11.54
CA SER A 62 -5.28 -7.40 12.56
C SER A 62 -5.35 -6.83 13.98
N SER A 63 -4.96 -5.57 14.18
CA SER A 63 -5.09 -4.88 15.46
C SER A 63 -6.54 -4.55 15.84
N LEU A 64 -7.44 -4.42 14.86
CA LEU A 64 -8.88 -4.22 15.10
C LEU A 64 -9.59 -5.49 15.55
N GLY A 65 -9.03 -6.66 15.27
CA GLY A 65 -9.65 -7.97 15.51
C GLY A 65 -10.44 -8.46 14.29
N ALA A 66 -10.17 -9.69 13.90
CA ALA A 66 -10.86 -10.34 12.76
C ALA A 66 -12.35 -10.63 13.04
N ASP A 67 -12.76 -10.51 14.31
CA ASP A 67 -14.11 -10.75 14.83
C ASP A 67 -14.95 -9.48 14.98
N MET A 68 -14.47 -8.34 14.44
CA MET A 68 -15.13 -7.04 14.58
C MET A 68 -15.92 -6.65 13.35
N ILE A 69 -17.16 -6.19 13.58
CA ILE A 69 -18.03 -5.58 12.57
C ILE A 69 -18.27 -4.12 12.99
N THR A 70 -18.14 -3.20 12.06
CA THR A 70 -18.40 -1.77 12.26
C THR A 70 -19.61 -1.35 11.44
N VAL A 71 -20.58 -0.74 12.09
CA VAL A 71 -21.72 -0.10 11.47
C VAL A 71 -21.52 1.40 11.50
N SER A 72 -21.59 2.04 10.34
CA SER A 72 -21.41 3.49 10.16
C SER A 72 -22.62 4.11 9.47
N PRO A 73 -22.94 5.39 9.75
CA PRO A 73 -24.01 6.10 9.05
C PRO A 73 -23.59 6.41 7.61
N GLY A 74 -24.56 6.45 6.71
CA GLY A 74 -24.33 6.69 5.30
C GLY A 74 -23.99 5.44 4.49
N TYR A 75 -24.46 5.41 3.25
CA TYR A 75 -24.17 4.31 2.34
C TYR A 75 -22.77 4.45 1.73
N SER A 76 -21.85 3.66 2.19
CA SER A 76 -20.56 3.52 1.54
C SER A 76 -20.71 2.57 0.35
N ARG A 77 -21.10 3.11 -0.81
CA ARG A 77 -21.04 2.33 -2.05
C ARG A 77 -19.61 1.88 -2.24
N ALA A 78 -19.37 0.60 -2.43
CA ALA A 78 -18.07 -0.05 -2.65
C ALA A 78 -17.29 0.46 -3.88
N GLY A 79 -17.33 1.73 -4.16
CA GLY A 79 -16.63 2.46 -5.22
C GLY A 79 -16.21 3.87 -4.81
N SER A 80 -16.58 4.35 -3.63
CA SER A 80 -16.24 5.69 -3.17
C SER A 80 -14.93 5.72 -2.39
N PHE A 81 -13.85 5.15 -2.96
CA PHE A 81 -12.47 5.40 -2.51
C PHE A 81 -12.09 6.90 -2.66
N GLY A 82 -12.95 7.69 -3.35
CA GLY A 82 -12.78 9.12 -3.56
C GLY A 82 -13.03 10.00 -2.32
N GLY A 83 -13.69 9.49 -1.27
CA GLY A 83 -13.97 10.25 -0.05
C GLY A 83 -12.76 10.39 0.87
N ALA A 84 -11.85 9.45 0.91
CA ALA A 84 -10.66 9.49 1.75
C ALA A 84 -9.58 10.46 1.21
N PHE A 85 -9.63 10.82 -0.07
CA PHE A 85 -8.72 11.79 -0.69
C PHE A 85 -9.19 13.25 -0.58
N ARG A 86 -10.26 13.52 0.18
CA ARG A 86 -10.84 14.86 0.33
C ARG A 86 -10.23 15.70 1.46
N GLY A 87 -9.10 15.31 1.99
CA GLY A 87 -8.32 15.99 3.03
C GLY A 87 -7.19 16.83 2.44
N GLY A 88 -7.47 18.13 2.22
CA GLY A 88 -6.53 19.22 2.40
C GLY A 88 -5.23 19.23 1.59
N GLY A 89 -5.28 19.66 0.32
CA GLY A 89 -4.13 20.25 -0.37
C GLY A 89 -4.43 21.72 -0.71
N PRO A 90 -3.47 22.67 -0.57
CA PRO A 90 -3.70 24.07 -0.89
C PRO A 90 -3.75 24.25 -2.43
N GLY A 91 -4.96 24.41 -2.99
CA GLY A 91 -5.10 24.91 -4.35
C GLY A 91 -5.97 24.13 -5.35
N GLY A 92 -6.86 23.24 -4.93
CA GLY A 92 -7.75 22.53 -5.85
C GLY A 92 -9.22 22.76 -5.51
N GLY A 93 -9.81 23.84 -6.01
CA GLY A 93 -11.25 24.04 -5.99
C GLY A 93 -11.91 23.10 -6.97
N PHE A 94 -12.41 21.95 -6.51
CA PHE A 94 -13.39 21.18 -7.23
C PHE A 94 -14.76 21.58 -6.69
N PHE A 95 -15.64 21.95 -7.61
CA PHE A 95 -17.02 22.32 -7.36
C PHE A 95 -17.71 21.23 -6.53
N VAL A 96 -18.01 21.55 -5.29
CA VAL A 96 -18.97 20.82 -4.48
C VAL A 96 -20.31 21.28 -5.00
N GLU A 97 -20.98 20.44 -5.76
CA GLU A 97 -22.40 20.58 -5.98
C GLU A 97 -23.04 20.46 -4.61
N GLU A 98 -23.51 21.58 -4.12
CA GLU A 98 -24.25 21.75 -2.89
C GLU A 98 -25.62 21.07 -3.11
N SER A 99 -25.62 19.73 -3.00
CA SER A 99 -26.87 18.98 -2.97
C SER A 99 -27.51 19.20 -1.60
N SER A 100 -28.56 19.99 -1.63
CA SER A 100 -29.71 20.03 -0.74
C SER A 100 -29.56 19.33 0.61
N SER A 101 -29.86 20.04 1.68
CA SER A 101 -30.07 19.63 3.06
C SER A 101 -30.90 18.32 3.20
N GLU A 102 -30.31 17.19 2.85
CA GLU A 102 -30.73 15.88 3.33
C GLU A 102 -30.10 15.68 4.69
N GLU A 103 -30.92 15.43 5.69
CA GLU A 103 -30.52 15.07 7.04
C GLU A 103 -29.48 13.98 6.94
N THR A 104 -28.25 14.26 7.43
CA THR A 104 -27.17 13.26 7.44
C THR A 104 -27.67 12.07 8.25
N PRO A 105 -27.70 10.86 7.66
CA PRO A 105 -28.20 9.70 8.38
C PRO A 105 -27.37 9.48 9.65
N THR A 106 -28.06 9.27 10.76
CA THR A 106 -27.43 9.06 12.07
C THR A 106 -27.75 7.67 12.59
N LEU A 107 -26.87 7.10 13.38
CA LEU A 107 -27.12 5.86 14.12
C LEU A 107 -27.71 6.20 15.48
N THR A 108 -28.65 5.38 15.94
CA THR A 108 -29.40 5.59 17.19
C THR A 108 -29.20 4.40 18.13
N LYS A 109 -29.60 4.59 19.39
CA LYS A 109 -29.60 3.50 20.39
C LYS A 109 -30.49 2.32 19.97
N ARG A 110 -31.53 2.56 19.14
CA ARG A 110 -32.36 1.50 18.58
C ARG A 110 -31.53 0.57 17.67
N ASP A 111 -30.65 1.13 16.87
CA ASP A 111 -29.79 0.34 15.98
C ASP A 111 -28.82 -0.52 16.79
N ALA A 112 -28.24 0.03 17.87
CA ALA A 112 -27.40 -0.74 18.79
C ALA A 112 -28.15 -1.93 19.43
N ILE A 113 -29.43 -1.74 19.81
CA ILE A 113 -30.27 -2.81 20.37
C ILE A 113 -30.55 -3.90 19.31
N VAL A 114 -30.82 -3.50 18.07
CA VAL A 114 -31.03 -4.44 16.96
C VAL A 114 -29.77 -5.27 16.71
N ILE A 115 -28.61 -4.66 16.70
CA ILE A 115 -27.33 -5.35 16.55
C ILE A 115 -27.09 -6.30 17.73
N ALA A 116 -27.33 -5.86 18.96
CA ALA A 116 -27.17 -6.67 20.16
C ALA A 116 -28.16 -7.86 20.24
N SER A 117 -29.27 -7.82 19.50
CA SER A 117 -30.26 -8.91 19.48
C SER A 117 -29.81 -10.12 18.67
N ASN A 118 -28.77 -10.00 17.84
CA ASN A 118 -28.21 -11.14 17.10
C ASN A 118 -27.45 -12.08 18.05
N PRO A 119 -27.78 -13.37 18.11
CA PRO A 119 -27.18 -14.32 19.05
C PRO A 119 -25.68 -14.57 18.81
N SER A 120 -25.19 -14.28 17.62
CA SER A 120 -23.78 -14.42 17.28
C SER A 120 -22.93 -13.22 17.72
N VAL A 121 -23.57 -12.10 18.10
CA VAL A 121 -22.89 -10.89 18.60
C VAL A 121 -22.70 -11.01 20.10
N LYS A 122 -21.46 -10.90 20.56
CA LYS A 122 -21.09 -11.04 21.97
C LYS A 122 -21.09 -9.70 22.70
N TYR A 123 -20.55 -8.65 22.07
CA TYR A 123 -20.48 -7.30 22.64
C TYR A 123 -20.82 -6.28 21.58
N VAL A 124 -21.47 -5.18 22.00
CA VAL A 124 -21.76 -4.03 21.16
C VAL A 124 -21.27 -2.78 21.88
N THR A 125 -20.56 -1.94 21.20
CA THR A 125 -20.06 -0.67 21.71
C THR A 125 -20.41 0.45 20.76
N GLU A 126 -21.10 1.43 21.30
CA GLU A 126 -21.47 2.66 20.60
C GLU A 126 -20.32 3.68 20.70
N TYR A 127 -20.03 4.35 19.60
CA TYR A 127 -19.02 5.38 19.50
C TYR A 127 -19.61 6.71 19.09
N VAL A 128 -19.21 7.77 19.80
CA VAL A 128 -19.45 9.17 19.44
C VAL A 128 -18.11 9.79 19.14
N SER A 129 -17.87 10.28 17.95
CA SER A 129 -16.62 10.93 17.59
C SER A 129 -16.84 12.40 17.29
N GLY A 130 -16.09 13.26 17.95
CA GLY A 130 -16.15 14.71 17.76
C GLY A 130 -14.78 15.35 18.07
N ARG A 131 -14.73 16.67 17.94
CA ARG A 131 -13.57 17.45 18.36
C ARG A 131 -13.97 18.38 19.49
N ALA A 132 -13.09 18.56 20.42
CA ALA A 132 -13.24 19.53 21.51
C ALA A 132 -11.88 20.12 21.87
N ASP A 133 -11.91 21.31 22.44
CA ASP A 133 -10.70 21.94 22.93
C ASP A 133 -10.40 21.46 24.35
N MET A 134 -9.18 21.00 24.56
CA MET A 134 -8.65 20.50 25.82
C MET A 134 -7.67 21.50 26.39
N VAL A 135 -7.92 21.91 27.62
CA VAL A 135 -7.07 22.87 28.36
C VAL A 135 -6.36 22.17 29.51
N PHE A 136 -5.03 22.29 29.50
CA PHE A 136 -4.18 21.81 30.59
C PHE A 136 -3.11 22.86 30.92
N GLN A 137 -3.04 23.31 32.19
CA GLN A 137 -2.06 24.30 32.67
C GLN A 137 -1.98 25.58 31.80
N ALA A 138 -3.14 26.11 31.41
CA ALA A 138 -3.27 27.28 30.53
C ALA A 138 -2.75 27.09 29.07
N GLU A 139 -2.44 25.88 28.67
CA GLU A 139 -2.25 25.52 27.25
C GLU A 139 -3.54 24.89 26.71
N GLU A 140 -3.95 25.30 25.52
CA GLU A 140 -5.14 24.82 24.84
C GLU A 140 -4.74 24.08 23.55
N SER A 141 -5.35 22.94 23.32
CA SER A 141 -5.17 22.16 22.10
C SER A 141 -6.45 21.44 21.70
N SER A 142 -6.74 21.42 20.40
CA SER A 142 -7.89 20.68 19.88
C SER A 142 -7.57 19.20 19.80
N VAL A 143 -8.38 18.38 20.46
CA VAL A 143 -8.23 16.92 20.52
C VAL A 143 -9.44 16.22 19.92
N THR A 144 -9.25 15.01 19.44
CA THR A 144 -10.33 14.13 19.07
C THR A 144 -10.92 13.49 20.31
N VAL A 145 -12.21 13.69 20.53
CA VAL A 145 -12.97 13.06 21.61
C VAL A 145 -13.69 11.83 21.05
N SER A 146 -13.50 10.69 21.71
CA SER A 146 -14.20 9.44 21.42
C SER A 146 -15.04 9.06 22.63
N GLY A 147 -16.34 9.33 22.56
CA GLY A 147 -17.32 8.85 23.53
C GLY A 147 -17.59 7.38 23.30
N VAL A 148 -17.53 6.57 24.35
CA VAL A 148 -17.67 5.12 24.24
C VAL A 148 -18.63 4.56 25.29
N ASN A 149 -19.23 3.39 25.02
CA ASN A 149 -19.92 2.65 26.06
C ASN A 149 -18.91 2.07 27.04
N THR A 150 -18.84 2.63 28.22
CA THR A 150 -17.83 2.30 29.24
C THR A 150 -17.87 0.85 29.74
N VAL A 151 -19.01 0.15 29.54
CA VAL A 151 -19.20 -1.25 29.97
C VAL A 151 -18.57 -2.22 28.99
N THR A 152 -18.77 -1.99 27.69
CA THR A 152 -18.38 -2.93 26.64
C THR A 152 -17.07 -2.55 25.92
N TRP A 153 -16.64 -1.30 26.05
CA TRP A 153 -15.47 -0.77 25.37
C TRP A 153 -14.19 -1.58 25.60
N LYS A 154 -13.93 -2.01 26.81
CA LYS A 154 -12.76 -2.84 27.14
C LYS A 154 -12.68 -4.13 26.31
N GLU A 155 -13.84 -4.73 26.03
CA GLU A 155 -13.92 -6.03 25.33
C GLU A 155 -13.87 -5.88 23.79
N THR A 156 -14.19 -4.67 23.29
CA THR A 156 -14.22 -4.38 21.85
C THR A 156 -13.01 -3.59 21.36
N ALA A 157 -12.39 -2.80 22.21
CA ALA A 157 -11.36 -1.83 21.81
C ALA A 157 -10.05 -2.46 21.35
N ASN A 158 -9.74 -3.69 21.75
CA ASN A 158 -8.46 -4.38 21.48
C ASN A 158 -7.22 -3.47 21.69
N LEU A 159 -7.27 -2.63 22.75
CA LEU A 159 -6.25 -1.63 23.09
C LEU A 159 -5.57 -2.01 24.41
N ASP A 160 -4.26 -1.84 24.45
CA ASP A 160 -3.47 -2.03 25.67
C ASP A 160 -3.29 -0.72 26.43
N LEU A 161 -3.24 -0.81 27.77
CA LEU A 161 -2.92 0.29 28.64
C LEU A 161 -1.41 0.35 28.91
N ALA A 162 -0.80 1.52 28.72
CA ALA A 162 0.55 1.78 29.24
C ALA A 162 0.53 1.96 30.75
N SER A 163 -0.53 2.60 31.28
CA SER A 163 -0.68 2.81 32.71
C SER A 163 -2.13 3.14 33.09
N GLY A 164 -2.53 2.86 34.34
CA GLY A 164 -3.86 3.14 34.83
C GLY A 164 -4.88 2.03 34.60
N ARG A 165 -6.14 2.42 34.36
CA ARG A 165 -7.26 1.51 34.14
C ARG A 165 -8.18 1.98 33.02
N PHE A 166 -8.96 1.07 32.47
CA PHE A 166 -10.06 1.41 31.55
C PHE A 166 -11.20 2.13 32.27
N LEU A 167 -12.07 2.76 31.49
CA LEU A 167 -13.30 3.36 31.97
C LEU A 167 -14.22 2.30 32.59
N SER A 168 -14.93 2.70 33.60
CA SER A 168 -15.94 1.89 34.29
C SER A 168 -17.33 2.54 34.12
N ALA A 169 -18.38 1.76 34.29
CA ALA A 169 -19.78 2.25 34.19
C ALA A 169 -20.09 3.44 35.11
N SER A 170 -19.35 3.64 36.21
CA SER A 170 -19.50 4.75 37.15
C SER A 170 -18.71 6.01 36.78
N ASP A 171 -17.89 5.95 35.73
CA ASP A 171 -16.97 7.02 35.34
C ASP A 171 -17.66 8.04 34.40
N SER A 172 -18.28 9.08 34.98
CA SER A 172 -18.86 10.19 34.22
C SER A 172 -17.90 11.36 33.97
N SER A 173 -16.88 11.53 34.83
CA SER A 173 -15.90 12.62 34.75
C SER A 173 -14.45 12.10 34.64
N SER A 174 -14.31 10.86 34.18
CA SER A 174 -13.00 10.21 34.00
C SER A 174 -12.72 10.04 32.50
N ILE A 175 -11.44 10.16 32.13
CA ILE A 175 -10.99 9.99 30.75
C ILE A 175 -9.80 9.04 30.68
N VAL A 176 -9.70 8.33 29.55
CA VAL A 176 -8.51 7.58 29.13
C VAL A 176 -7.94 8.30 27.92
N ILE A 177 -6.65 8.57 27.92
CA ILE A 177 -5.98 9.34 26.87
C ILE A 177 -5.02 8.47 26.06
N GLY A 178 -4.91 8.76 24.78
CA GLY A 178 -3.92 8.14 23.90
C GLY A 178 -2.50 8.58 24.22
N ASN A 179 -1.53 7.78 23.82
CA ASN A 179 -0.12 8.01 24.13
C ASN A 179 0.39 9.39 23.64
N ARG A 180 -0.02 9.82 22.44
CA ARG A 180 0.37 11.11 21.89
C ARG A 180 -0.26 12.28 22.63
N VAL A 181 -1.48 12.12 23.17
CA VAL A 181 -2.12 13.13 24.03
C VAL A 181 -1.36 13.25 25.33
N ALA A 182 -0.88 12.13 25.89
CA ALA A 182 -0.13 12.10 27.12
C ALA A 182 1.24 12.77 27.01
N ASN A 183 1.99 12.48 25.92
CA ASN A 183 3.43 12.79 25.83
C ASN A 183 3.80 13.76 24.70
N GLY A 184 2.85 14.29 23.90
CA GLY A 184 3.23 15.04 22.70
C GLY A 184 2.37 16.25 22.33
N ILE A 185 1.28 16.52 23.03
CA ILE A 185 0.40 17.66 22.72
C ILE A 185 0.73 18.86 23.60
N PHE A 186 0.99 18.65 24.88
CA PHE A 186 1.31 19.70 25.85
C PHE A 186 2.81 19.71 26.18
N LYS A 187 3.32 20.84 26.64
CA LYS A 187 4.74 20.96 27.07
C LYS A 187 5.09 20.08 28.26
N GLN A 188 4.10 19.74 29.08
CA GLN A 188 4.26 18.82 30.21
C GLN A 188 3.45 17.56 29.95
N ASP A 189 4.05 16.43 30.27
CA ASP A 189 3.40 15.14 30.14
C ASP A 189 2.18 15.01 31.04
N LEU A 190 1.09 14.51 30.50
CA LEU A 190 -0.12 14.23 31.24
C LEU A 190 0.03 12.86 31.94
N THR A 191 -0.06 12.88 33.23
CA THR A 191 0.01 11.68 34.08
C THR A 191 -1.36 11.34 34.66
N ILE A 192 -1.51 10.09 35.15
CA ILE A 192 -2.72 9.64 35.82
C ILE A 192 -3.02 10.51 37.04
N GLY A 193 -4.32 10.79 37.26
CA GLY A 193 -4.82 11.62 38.35
C GLY A 193 -4.77 13.13 38.07
N ARG A 194 -4.22 13.58 36.95
CA ARG A 194 -4.29 15.00 36.56
C ARG A 194 -5.67 15.38 36.10
N ARG A 195 -6.05 16.60 36.38
CA ARG A 195 -7.30 17.22 35.93
C ARG A 195 -7.03 18.04 34.68
N VAL A 196 -7.91 17.91 33.72
CA VAL A 196 -7.94 18.65 32.46
C VAL A 196 -9.36 19.19 32.23
N VAL A 197 -9.48 20.25 31.47
CA VAL A 197 -10.80 20.80 31.07
C VAL A 197 -11.02 20.51 29.61
N ILE A 198 -12.16 19.93 29.25
CA ILE A 198 -12.55 19.64 27.87
C ILE A 198 -13.95 20.22 27.66
N GLY A 199 -14.10 21.13 26.70
CA GLY A 199 -15.38 21.78 26.43
C GLY A 199 -16.01 22.35 27.70
N ASP A 200 -15.26 23.11 28.51
CA ASP A 200 -15.65 23.75 29.77
C ASP A 200 -15.96 22.79 30.95
N LYS A 201 -15.79 21.47 30.78
CA LYS A 201 -16.01 20.50 31.85
C LYS A 201 -14.70 19.90 32.38
N PRO A 202 -14.56 19.75 33.69
CA PRO A 202 -13.34 19.14 34.28
C PRO A 202 -13.42 17.61 34.20
N PHE A 203 -12.33 16.98 33.74
CA PHE A 203 -12.16 15.53 33.69
C PHE A 203 -10.85 15.12 34.38
N THR A 204 -10.82 13.89 34.91
CA THR A 204 -9.62 13.31 35.53
C THR A 204 -9.07 12.17 34.65
N VAL A 205 -7.79 12.20 34.37
CA VAL A 205 -7.11 11.13 33.62
C VAL A 205 -6.99 9.89 34.52
N VAL A 206 -7.60 8.77 34.11
CA VAL A 206 -7.57 7.50 34.85
C VAL A 206 -6.77 6.40 34.13
N GLY A 207 -6.45 6.58 32.86
CA GLY A 207 -5.63 5.66 32.09
C GLY A 207 -4.94 6.33 30.92
N ILE A 208 -3.82 5.76 30.50
CA ILE A 208 -3.04 6.15 29.34
C ILE A 208 -2.87 4.89 28.49
N LEU A 209 -3.25 4.98 27.20
CA LEU A 209 -3.09 3.87 26.26
C LEU A 209 -1.62 3.68 25.88
N ALA A 210 -1.25 2.45 25.59
CA ALA A 210 0.03 2.14 24.98
C ALA A 210 0.10 2.75 23.57
N ALA A 211 1.30 3.11 23.14
CA ALA A 211 1.49 3.62 21.79
C ALA A 211 1.16 2.52 20.76
N THR A 212 0.19 2.78 19.92
CA THR A 212 -0.20 1.86 18.82
C THR A 212 0.63 2.09 17.56
N GLY A 213 1.42 3.18 17.52
CA GLY A 213 2.38 3.47 16.43
C GLY A 213 1.76 3.85 15.09
N SER A 214 0.48 3.63 14.90
CA SER A 214 -0.22 3.97 13.64
C SER A 214 -1.69 4.25 13.90
N GLY A 215 -2.26 5.19 13.14
CA GLY A 215 -3.68 5.50 13.19
C GLY A 215 -4.52 4.30 12.77
N GLY A 216 -5.21 3.67 13.71
CA GLY A 216 -6.13 2.58 13.43
C GLY A 216 -7.24 3.00 12.47
N PHE A 217 -7.58 2.12 11.55
CA PHE A 217 -8.71 2.31 10.64
C PHE A 217 -10.03 2.19 11.44
N GLY A 218 -10.89 3.19 11.33
CA GLY A 218 -12.26 3.13 11.89
C GLY A 218 -12.50 3.78 13.25
N GLY A 219 -11.45 4.22 13.97
CA GLY A 219 -11.59 4.85 15.28
C GLY A 219 -10.85 6.16 15.49
N GLY A 220 -10.34 6.79 14.44
CA GLY A 220 -9.41 7.90 14.61
C GLY A 220 -8.05 7.41 15.12
N ASN A 221 -7.06 8.30 15.11
CA ASN A 221 -5.74 7.99 15.62
C ASN A 221 -5.81 7.74 17.14
N SER A 222 -5.86 6.47 17.56
CA SER A 222 -6.03 6.08 18.97
C SER A 222 -5.04 6.76 19.91
N ASP A 223 -3.83 7.02 19.40
CA ASP A 223 -2.79 7.73 20.15
C ASP A 223 -3.12 9.22 20.36
N SER A 224 -3.96 9.82 19.50
CA SER A 224 -4.36 11.24 19.56
C SER A 224 -5.79 11.44 20.07
N ALA A 225 -6.46 10.39 20.51
CA ALA A 225 -7.83 10.43 20.98
C ALA A 225 -7.92 10.49 22.51
N VAL A 226 -8.99 11.11 22.97
CA VAL A 226 -9.41 11.14 24.38
C VAL A 226 -10.69 10.34 24.49
N TYR A 227 -10.70 9.30 25.29
CA TYR A 227 -11.84 8.41 25.48
C TYR A 227 -12.59 8.78 26.76
N MET A 228 -13.93 8.89 26.64
CA MET A 228 -14.83 9.18 27.76
C MET A 228 -16.16 8.46 27.58
N SER A 229 -17.07 8.54 28.55
CA SER A 229 -18.45 8.09 28.36
C SER A 229 -19.09 8.82 27.18
N TYR A 230 -19.88 8.11 26.35
CA TYR A 230 -20.59 8.73 25.23
C TYR A 230 -21.55 9.85 25.72
N GLU A 231 -22.10 9.74 26.91
CA GLU A 231 -22.93 10.80 27.51
C GLU A 231 -22.14 12.08 27.73
N SER A 232 -20.93 11.95 28.27
CA SER A 232 -20.02 13.09 28.47
C SER A 232 -19.50 13.65 27.16
N ALA A 233 -19.30 12.79 26.14
CA ALA A 233 -18.86 13.20 24.82
C ALA A 233 -19.92 14.06 24.09
N TRP A 234 -21.19 13.74 24.18
CA TRP A 234 -22.25 14.59 23.65
C TRP A 234 -22.26 15.99 24.26
N ASP A 235 -21.92 16.08 25.53
CA ASP A 235 -21.91 17.36 26.27
C ASP A 235 -20.72 18.27 25.90
N VAL A 236 -19.62 17.70 25.43
CA VAL A 236 -18.38 18.47 25.13
C VAL A 236 -18.09 18.58 23.65
N THR A 237 -18.81 17.84 22.79
CA THR A 237 -18.69 17.90 21.34
C THR A 237 -19.93 18.53 20.72
N ALA A 238 -19.84 18.94 19.46
CA ALA A 238 -20.99 19.45 18.69
C ALA A 238 -21.89 18.33 18.12
N VAL A 239 -21.76 17.08 18.60
CA VAL A 239 -22.55 15.94 18.15
C VAL A 239 -23.92 15.94 18.84
N GLU A 240 -24.97 15.70 18.06
CA GLU A 240 -26.34 15.66 18.57
C GLU A 240 -26.54 14.52 19.57
N SER A 241 -27.13 14.84 20.72
CA SER A 241 -27.38 13.87 21.78
C SER A 241 -28.32 12.75 21.31
N GLY A 242 -27.97 11.51 21.61
CA GLY A 242 -28.71 10.33 21.19
C GLY A 242 -28.30 9.75 19.84
N THR A 243 -27.34 10.37 19.15
CA THR A 243 -26.79 9.88 17.89
C THR A 243 -25.38 9.31 18.09
N PHE A 244 -25.02 8.33 17.26
CA PHE A 244 -23.70 7.69 17.28
C PHE A 244 -23.00 7.83 15.94
N SER A 245 -21.70 8.05 15.99
CA SER A 245 -20.84 8.13 14.81
C SER A 245 -20.55 6.76 14.22
N SER A 246 -20.51 5.72 15.06
CA SER A 246 -20.40 4.32 14.66
C SER A 246 -20.82 3.38 15.77
N ILE A 247 -21.17 2.16 15.42
CA ILE A 247 -21.46 1.09 16.36
C ILE A 247 -20.55 -0.09 16.01
N GLN A 248 -19.78 -0.55 16.96
CA GLN A 248 -18.91 -1.72 16.78
C GLN A 248 -19.54 -2.94 17.47
N ALA A 249 -19.54 -4.06 16.75
CA ALA A 249 -20.04 -5.33 17.24
C ALA A 249 -18.93 -6.37 17.20
N LYS A 250 -18.72 -7.07 18.30
CA LYS A 250 -17.77 -8.18 18.38
C LYS A 250 -18.53 -9.50 18.25
N VAL A 251 -18.18 -10.29 17.25
CA VAL A 251 -18.78 -11.58 16.97
C VAL A 251 -18.10 -12.68 17.80
N SER A 252 -18.84 -13.72 18.14
CA SER A 252 -18.32 -14.83 18.96
C SER A 252 -17.30 -15.70 18.23
N ASN A 253 -17.38 -15.79 16.88
CA ASN A 253 -16.46 -16.54 16.03
C ASN A 253 -16.16 -15.76 14.76
N SER A 254 -14.88 -15.58 14.45
CA SER A 254 -14.42 -14.87 13.25
C SER A 254 -14.86 -15.51 11.93
N GLU A 255 -15.11 -16.83 11.90
CA GLU A 255 -15.59 -17.53 10.71
C GLU A 255 -17.03 -17.17 10.34
N LEU A 256 -17.82 -16.65 11.29
CA LEU A 256 -19.21 -16.26 11.08
C LEU A 256 -19.37 -14.77 10.74
N VAL A 257 -18.29 -14.00 10.68
CA VAL A 257 -18.35 -12.54 10.52
C VAL A 257 -19.09 -12.14 9.25
N ASP A 258 -18.85 -12.80 8.13
CA ASP A 258 -19.50 -12.49 6.86
C ASP A 258 -20.99 -12.78 6.91
N GLN A 259 -21.38 -13.95 7.45
CA GLN A 259 -22.78 -14.30 7.64
C GLN A 259 -23.48 -13.32 8.58
N VAL A 260 -22.85 -12.99 9.71
CA VAL A 260 -23.40 -12.03 10.69
C VAL A 260 -23.51 -10.64 10.07
N THR A 261 -22.59 -10.24 9.20
CA THR A 261 -22.64 -8.97 8.48
C THR A 261 -23.88 -8.87 7.59
N GLU A 262 -24.20 -9.96 6.88
CA GLU A 262 -25.44 -10.03 6.06
C GLU A 262 -26.69 -10.01 6.93
N GLU A 263 -26.73 -10.80 8.02
CA GLU A 263 -27.84 -10.86 8.96
C GLU A 263 -28.11 -9.49 9.63
N LEU A 264 -27.05 -8.80 10.07
CA LEU A 264 -27.14 -7.46 10.65
C LEU A 264 -27.64 -6.42 9.63
N THR A 265 -27.15 -6.52 8.40
CA THR A 265 -27.62 -5.65 7.32
C THR A 265 -29.12 -5.84 7.08
N ALA A 266 -29.58 -7.09 6.96
CA ALA A 266 -31.00 -7.39 6.77
C ALA A 266 -31.85 -6.91 7.96
N SER A 267 -31.38 -7.13 9.19
CA SER A 267 -32.09 -6.73 10.41
C SER A 267 -32.20 -5.22 10.55
N LEU A 268 -31.15 -4.48 10.21
CA LEU A 268 -31.12 -3.02 10.22
C LEU A 268 -32.02 -2.43 9.13
N LEU A 269 -32.04 -2.99 7.90
CA LEU A 269 -32.96 -2.59 6.84
C LEU A 269 -34.42 -2.72 7.28
N LEU A 270 -34.75 -3.83 7.91
CA LEU A 270 -36.12 -4.07 8.46
C LEU A 270 -36.46 -3.09 9.60
N SER A 271 -35.52 -2.87 10.53
CA SER A 271 -35.72 -1.97 11.67
C SER A 271 -35.93 -0.51 11.24
N ARG A 272 -35.13 -0.07 10.26
CA ARG A 272 -35.20 1.29 9.70
C ARG A 272 -36.29 1.46 8.65
N LYS A 273 -36.87 0.36 8.18
CA LYS A 273 -37.90 0.34 7.11
C LYS A 273 -37.37 0.94 5.80
N VAL A 274 -36.09 0.74 5.50
CA VAL A 274 -35.45 1.25 4.30
C VAL A 274 -35.21 0.07 3.35
N ALA A 275 -35.45 0.31 2.06
CA ALA A 275 -35.13 -0.69 1.04
C ALA A 275 -33.59 -0.68 0.78
N GLU A 276 -33.05 -1.81 0.35
CA GLU A 276 -31.61 -1.98 0.04
C GLU A 276 -31.07 -0.87 -0.89
N LYS A 277 -31.89 -0.40 -1.83
CA LYS A 277 -31.52 0.67 -2.76
C LYS A 277 -31.32 2.04 -2.08
N ASN A 278 -31.99 2.26 -0.95
CA ASN A 278 -31.97 3.52 -0.19
C ASN A 278 -31.32 3.32 1.19
N GLN A 279 -30.42 2.36 1.30
CA GLN A 279 -29.68 2.08 2.53
C GLN A 279 -28.92 3.32 2.99
N ASP A 280 -29.14 3.75 4.23
CA ASP A 280 -28.57 4.93 4.86
C ASP A 280 -27.51 4.61 5.91
N PHE A 281 -27.01 3.38 5.92
CA PHE A 281 -25.94 2.89 6.79
C PHE A 281 -25.05 1.91 6.03
N SER A 282 -23.87 1.65 6.53
CA SER A 282 -22.98 0.59 6.03
C SER A 282 -22.57 -0.36 7.15
N VAL A 283 -22.55 -1.63 6.86
CA VAL A 283 -22.06 -2.68 7.77
C VAL A 283 -20.79 -3.25 7.14
N THR A 284 -19.68 -3.14 7.81
CA THR A 284 -18.37 -3.51 7.26
C THR A 284 -17.60 -4.35 8.26
N SER A 285 -17.09 -5.49 7.84
CA SER A 285 -16.13 -6.29 8.63
C SER A 285 -14.70 -5.87 8.31
N ALA A 286 -13.77 -6.13 9.24
CA ALA A 286 -12.35 -5.93 9.00
C ALA A 286 -11.88 -6.75 7.79
N GLN A 287 -12.41 -7.96 7.62
CA GLN A 287 -12.09 -8.84 6.49
C GLN A 287 -12.59 -8.25 5.16
N ALA A 288 -13.85 -7.81 5.07
CA ALA A 288 -14.41 -7.19 3.87
C ALA A 288 -13.62 -5.93 3.47
N MET A 289 -13.18 -5.16 4.47
CA MET A 289 -12.34 -3.99 4.25
C MET A 289 -10.96 -4.35 3.70
N GLN A 290 -10.34 -5.41 4.22
CA GLN A 290 -9.08 -5.94 3.70
C GLN A 290 -9.22 -6.40 2.25
N GLU A 291 -10.27 -7.13 1.91
CA GLU A 291 -10.54 -7.57 0.54
C GLU A 291 -10.73 -6.40 -0.42
N GLN A 292 -11.46 -5.36 0.01
CA GLN A 292 -11.65 -4.15 -0.79
C GLN A 292 -10.33 -3.41 -1.05
N ILE A 293 -9.49 -3.25 -0.03
CA ILE A 293 -8.18 -2.60 -0.17
C ILE A 293 -7.25 -3.46 -1.02
N SER A 294 -7.23 -4.77 -0.82
CA SER A 294 -6.47 -5.72 -1.66
C SER A 294 -6.88 -5.59 -3.13
N SER A 295 -8.16 -5.61 -3.42
CA SER A 295 -8.68 -5.49 -4.79
C SER A 295 -8.33 -4.15 -5.43
N ALA A 296 -8.42 -3.05 -4.68
CA ALA A 296 -8.00 -1.73 -5.14
C ALA A 296 -6.49 -1.67 -5.42
N THR A 297 -5.68 -2.24 -4.52
CA THR A 297 -4.22 -2.30 -4.66
C THR A 297 -3.82 -3.18 -5.84
N GLU A 298 -4.48 -4.32 -6.04
CA GLU A 298 -4.26 -5.20 -7.19
C GLU A 298 -4.57 -4.48 -8.50
N THR A 299 -5.68 -3.76 -8.56
CA THR A 299 -6.07 -2.96 -9.74
C THR A 299 -5.02 -1.89 -10.04
N LEU A 300 -4.57 -1.14 -9.03
CA LEU A 300 -3.52 -0.13 -9.20
C LEU A 300 -2.20 -0.77 -9.64
N THR A 301 -1.81 -1.89 -9.06
CA THR A 301 -0.60 -2.64 -9.41
C THR A 301 -0.65 -3.12 -10.86
N LEU A 302 -1.82 -3.56 -11.34
CA LEU A 302 -2.02 -3.97 -12.73
C LEU A 302 -1.85 -2.78 -13.68
N PHE A 303 -2.46 -1.62 -13.40
CA PHE A 303 -2.30 -0.42 -14.22
C PHE A 303 -0.83 0.06 -14.26
N LEU A 304 -0.20 0.16 -13.11
CA LEU A 304 1.19 0.59 -13.02
C LEU A 304 2.13 -0.45 -13.64
N GLY A 305 1.83 -1.74 -13.48
CA GLY A 305 2.53 -2.84 -14.14
C GLY A 305 2.44 -2.77 -15.66
N ALA A 306 1.28 -2.39 -16.21
CA ALA A 306 1.12 -2.18 -17.65
C ALA A 306 2.01 -1.02 -18.15
N ILE A 307 2.10 0.08 -17.41
CA ILE A 307 3.00 1.21 -17.74
C ILE A 307 4.46 0.74 -17.71
N ALA A 308 4.85 -0.01 -16.71
CA ALA A 308 6.20 -0.57 -16.59
C ALA A 308 6.51 -1.57 -17.72
N ALA A 309 5.53 -2.39 -18.14
CA ALA A 309 5.67 -3.29 -19.29
C ALA A 309 5.92 -2.52 -20.60
N VAL A 310 5.20 -1.41 -20.82
CA VAL A 310 5.46 -0.52 -21.97
C VAL A 310 6.88 0.04 -21.91
N SER A 311 7.35 0.47 -20.74
CA SER A 311 8.72 0.95 -20.56
C SER A 311 9.77 -0.12 -20.88
N LEU A 312 9.55 -1.36 -20.43
CA LEU A 312 10.41 -2.51 -20.77
C LEU A 312 10.39 -2.80 -22.28
N LEU A 313 9.24 -2.67 -22.94
CA LEU A 313 9.10 -2.85 -24.38
C LEU A 313 9.92 -1.80 -25.14
N VAL A 314 9.87 -0.53 -24.72
CA VAL A 314 10.71 0.53 -25.28
C VAL A 314 12.20 0.21 -25.08
N GLY A 315 12.60 -0.28 -23.91
CA GLY A 315 13.95 -0.77 -23.62
C GLY A 315 14.34 -1.92 -24.55
N ALA A 316 13.45 -2.90 -24.77
CA ALA A 316 13.66 -4.03 -25.68
C ALA A 316 13.92 -3.59 -27.12
N VAL A 317 13.14 -2.63 -27.63
CA VAL A 317 13.32 -2.02 -28.97
C VAL A 317 14.68 -1.29 -29.05
N GLY A 318 15.04 -0.57 -27.98
CA GLY A 318 16.36 0.08 -27.84
C GLY A 318 17.51 -0.92 -27.95
N VAL A 319 17.42 -2.06 -27.25
CA VAL A 319 18.42 -3.15 -27.33
C VAL A 319 18.47 -3.74 -28.74
N ALA A 320 17.31 -4.04 -29.34
CA ALA A 320 17.26 -4.58 -30.70
C ALA A 320 17.96 -3.63 -31.70
N ASN A 321 17.66 -2.33 -31.65
CA ASN A 321 18.28 -1.32 -32.50
C ASN A 321 19.81 -1.22 -32.28
N SER A 322 20.26 -1.21 -31.02
CA SER A 322 21.67 -1.21 -30.68
C SER A 322 22.39 -2.47 -31.19
N MET A 323 21.73 -3.63 -31.08
CA MET A 323 22.27 -4.89 -31.56
C MET A 323 22.34 -4.95 -33.10
N PHE A 324 21.35 -4.43 -33.85
CA PHE A 324 21.44 -4.29 -35.29
C PHE A 324 22.65 -3.47 -35.72
N THR A 325 22.87 -2.34 -35.06
CA THR A 325 24.05 -1.52 -35.33
C THR A 325 25.35 -2.23 -34.97
N SER A 326 25.39 -2.98 -33.82
CA SER A 326 26.55 -3.80 -33.44
C SER A 326 26.88 -4.88 -34.48
N VAL A 327 25.84 -5.50 -35.08
CA VAL A 327 26.00 -6.47 -36.18
C VAL A 327 26.62 -5.82 -37.41
N LEU A 328 26.14 -4.63 -37.81
CA LEU A 328 26.69 -3.89 -38.97
C LEU A 328 28.16 -3.52 -38.76
N GLU A 329 28.51 -3.02 -37.58
CA GLU A 329 29.89 -2.66 -37.25
C GLU A 329 30.84 -3.86 -37.14
N LYS A 330 30.33 -5.03 -36.75
CA LYS A 330 31.08 -6.29 -36.63
C LYS A 330 31.00 -7.16 -37.90
N THR A 331 30.39 -6.67 -39.00
CA THR A 331 30.19 -7.45 -40.23
C THR A 331 31.47 -8.09 -40.75
N LYS A 332 32.56 -7.34 -40.83
CA LYS A 332 33.87 -7.83 -41.26
C LYS A 332 34.42 -8.94 -40.33
N LEU A 333 34.28 -8.77 -39.02
CA LEU A 333 34.66 -9.78 -38.02
C LEU A 333 33.84 -11.06 -38.18
N ILE A 334 32.52 -10.94 -38.38
CA ILE A 334 31.61 -12.07 -38.64
C ILE A 334 32.04 -12.80 -39.91
N GLY A 335 32.40 -12.07 -40.97
CA GLY A 335 32.93 -12.63 -42.21
C GLY A 335 34.21 -13.46 -41.99
N ILE A 336 35.15 -12.93 -41.24
CA ILE A 336 36.43 -13.64 -40.91
C ILE A 336 36.14 -14.89 -40.09
N LEU A 337 35.30 -14.80 -39.03
CA LEU A 337 34.94 -15.95 -38.19
C LEU A 337 34.28 -17.07 -39.03
N LYS A 338 33.40 -16.72 -39.95
CA LYS A 338 32.74 -17.67 -40.84
C LYS A 338 33.71 -18.26 -41.88
N ALA A 339 34.63 -17.48 -42.40
CA ALA A 339 35.71 -17.99 -43.28
C ALA A 339 36.62 -18.98 -42.56
N LEU A 340 36.82 -18.83 -41.27
CA LEU A 340 37.54 -19.76 -40.40
C LEU A 340 36.70 -20.97 -39.94
N GLY A 341 35.43 -21.08 -40.38
CA GLY A 341 34.58 -22.24 -40.13
C GLY A 341 33.56 -22.10 -39.04
N ALA A 342 33.35 -20.89 -38.49
CA ALA A 342 32.27 -20.67 -37.49
C ALA A 342 30.90 -20.93 -38.06
N THR A 343 30.10 -21.67 -37.33
CA THR A 343 28.72 -22.02 -37.68
C THR A 343 27.73 -20.88 -37.43
N ASN A 344 26.60 -20.90 -38.15
CA ASN A 344 25.53 -19.93 -37.94
C ASN A 344 25.04 -19.90 -36.48
N GLY A 345 24.98 -21.07 -35.82
CA GLY A 345 24.55 -21.20 -34.43
C GLY A 345 25.54 -20.58 -33.45
N GLU A 346 26.85 -20.64 -33.71
CA GLU A 346 27.88 -20.02 -32.86
C GLU A 346 27.82 -18.51 -32.95
N ILE A 347 27.69 -17.96 -34.16
CA ILE A 347 27.49 -16.50 -34.34
C ILE A 347 26.20 -16.03 -33.62
N GLN A 348 25.11 -16.76 -33.79
CA GLN A 348 23.85 -16.42 -33.13
C GLN A 348 23.98 -16.45 -31.59
N ARG A 349 24.65 -17.45 -31.02
CA ARG A 349 24.87 -17.54 -29.56
C ARG A 349 25.65 -16.36 -29.01
N VAL A 350 26.69 -15.88 -29.71
CA VAL A 350 27.47 -14.70 -29.28
C VAL A 350 26.57 -13.49 -29.11
N PHE A 351 25.72 -13.19 -30.10
CA PHE A 351 24.83 -12.04 -30.04
C PHE A 351 23.67 -12.19 -29.05
N ILE A 352 23.18 -13.43 -28.84
CA ILE A 352 22.16 -13.70 -27.81
C ILE A 352 22.76 -13.52 -26.41
N ILE A 353 23.99 -13.96 -26.17
CA ILE A 353 24.68 -13.74 -24.90
C ILE A 353 24.92 -12.24 -24.68
N GLU A 354 25.36 -11.52 -25.71
CA GLU A 354 25.58 -10.07 -25.64
C GLU A 354 24.27 -9.33 -25.26
N SER A 355 23.15 -9.65 -25.89
CA SER A 355 21.84 -9.05 -25.57
C SER A 355 21.31 -9.49 -24.21
N GLY A 356 21.52 -10.74 -23.79
CA GLY A 356 21.19 -11.23 -22.47
C GLY A 356 21.95 -10.50 -21.36
N LEU A 357 23.23 -10.17 -21.60
CA LEU A 357 24.04 -9.37 -20.68
C LEU A 357 23.50 -7.95 -20.55
N PHE A 358 23.01 -7.31 -21.63
CA PHE A 358 22.34 -6.03 -21.52
C PHE A 358 21.10 -6.11 -20.61
N GLY A 359 20.30 -7.18 -20.76
CA GLY A 359 19.16 -7.45 -19.89
C GLY A 359 19.58 -7.66 -18.42
N LEU A 360 20.62 -8.45 -18.19
CA LEU A 360 21.13 -8.76 -16.85
C LEU A 360 21.69 -7.52 -16.15
N PHE A 361 22.57 -6.76 -16.80
CA PHE A 361 23.12 -5.53 -16.21
C PHE A 361 22.04 -4.46 -16.01
N GLY A 362 21.14 -4.31 -16.99
CA GLY A 362 20.00 -3.42 -16.87
C GLY A 362 19.09 -3.81 -15.70
N GLY A 363 18.84 -5.12 -15.54
CA GLY A 363 18.07 -5.68 -14.45
C GLY A 363 18.70 -5.45 -13.07
N VAL A 364 19.98 -5.73 -12.93
CA VAL A 364 20.71 -5.53 -11.65
C VAL A 364 20.74 -4.05 -11.26
N ILE A 365 21.13 -3.18 -12.18
CA ILE A 365 21.17 -1.72 -11.92
C ILE A 365 19.77 -1.20 -11.66
N GLY A 366 18.78 -1.62 -12.45
CA GLY A 366 17.38 -1.23 -12.27
C GLY A 366 16.80 -1.70 -10.94
N ALA A 367 17.11 -2.92 -10.52
CA ALA A 367 16.71 -3.42 -9.21
C ALA A 367 17.34 -2.62 -8.06
N ILE A 368 18.62 -2.28 -8.14
CA ILE A 368 19.29 -1.44 -7.13
C ILE A 368 18.64 -0.04 -7.07
N ILE A 369 18.43 0.60 -8.22
CA ILE A 369 17.81 1.92 -8.26
C ILE A 369 16.36 1.84 -7.79
N GLY A 370 15.61 0.81 -8.17
CA GLY A 370 14.23 0.59 -7.74
C GLY A 370 14.10 0.38 -6.24
N THR A 371 15.00 -0.42 -5.64
CA THR A 371 15.02 -0.63 -4.19
C THR A 371 15.42 0.63 -3.43
N LEU A 372 16.44 1.35 -3.90
CA LEU A 372 16.84 2.64 -3.31
C LEU A 372 15.74 3.69 -3.45
N GLY A 373 15.07 3.74 -4.61
CA GLY A 373 13.94 4.64 -4.84
C GLY A 373 12.76 4.35 -3.93
N SER A 374 12.40 3.08 -3.77
CA SER A 374 11.35 2.64 -2.84
C SER A 374 11.67 3.04 -1.40
N TYR A 375 12.93 2.83 -0.97
CA TYR A 375 13.39 3.24 0.37
C TYR A 375 13.39 4.75 0.55
N ALA A 376 13.80 5.51 -0.45
CA ALA A 376 13.81 6.97 -0.41
C ALA A 376 12.39 7.55 -0.31
N ILE A 377 11.43 7.01 -1.06
CA ILE A 377 10.01 7.41 -0.99
C ILE A 377 9.45 7.14 0.41
N GLY A 378 9.77 5.99 1.01
CA GLY A 378 9.36 5.66 2.38
C GLY A 378 10.02 6.58 3.43
N ALA A 379 11.31 6.91 3.27
CA ALA A 379 12.05 7.72 4.23
C ALA A 379 11.70 9.23 4.18
N VAL A 380 11.43 9.76 2.99
CA VAL A 380 11.10 11.20 2.81
C VAL A 380 9.66 11.50 3.21
N GLY A 381 8.83 10.50 3.44
CA GLY A 381 7.43 10.70 3.83
C GLY A 381 6.62 11.49 2.81
N ILE A 382 7.04 11.50 1.51
CA ILE A 382 6.34 12.19 0.42
C ILE A 382 4.91 11.63 0.28
N VAL A 383 4.71 10.38 0.65
CA VAL A 383 3.39 9.80 0.85
C VAL A 383 3.06 9.89 2.34
N SER A 384 3.02 11.12 2.86
CA SER A 384 2.49 11.43 4.21
C SER A 384 0.97 11.29 4.19
N MET A 385 0.47 10.17 3.70
CA MET A 385 -0.87 9.75 4.06
C MET A 385 -0.80 9.35 5.52
N PRO A 386 -1.68 9.88 6.39
CA PRO A 386 -1.75 9.48 7.80
C PRO A 386 -1.87 7.97 7.98
N MET A 387 -2.29 7.27 6.92
CA MET A 387 -2.45 5.82 6.83
C MET A 387 -1.14 5.04 6.54
N MET A 388 -0.07 5.71 6.11
CA MET A 388 1.19 5.07 5.69
C MET A 388 2.40 5.49 6.56
N SER A 389 2.16 6.17 7.66
CA SER A 389 3.17 6.50 8.68
C SER A 389 3.64 5.20 9.35
N GLY A 390 4.65 4.58 8.80
CA GLY A 390 5.21 3.32 9.30
C GLY A 390 5.27 2.20 8.26
N SER A 391 4.80 2.41 7.02
CA SER A 391 4.92 1.41 5.97
C SER A 391 6.40 1.20 5.62
N SER A 392 6.96 0.15 6.19
CA SER A 392 8.22 -0.41 5.70
C SER A 392 7.98 -0.90 4.28
N THR A 393 8.63 -0.27 3.29
CA THR A 393 8.66 -0.81 1.94
C THR A 393 9.27 -2.21 2.01
N LEU A 394 8.46 -3.23 1.77
CA LEU A 394 8.92 -4.61 1.80
C LEU A 394 9.54 -4.95 0.46
N VAL A 395 10.88 -4.91 0.41
CA VAL A 395 11.61 -5.43 -0.74
C VAL A 395 11.88 -6.91 -0.50
N THR A 396 11.05 -7.77 -1.06
CA THR A 396 11.26 -9.21 -0.97
C THR A 396 12.41 -9.62 -1.90
N PRO A 397 13.38 -10.44 -1.46
CA PRO A 397 14.45 -10.95 -2.32
C PRO A 397 13.91 -11.67 -3.57
N GLN A 398 12.74 -12.28 -3.45
CA GLN A 398 12.05 -12.96 -4.53
C GLN A 398 11.68 -11.99 -5.65
N LEU A 399 11.17 -10.80 -5.33
CA LEU A 399 10.85 -9.74 -6.29
C LEU A 399 12.07 -9.32 -7.09
N VAL A 400 13.21 -9.11 -6.42
CA VAL A 400 14.45 -8.70 -7.07
C VAL A 400 14.93 -9.77 -8.06
N ILE A 401 14.88 -11.04 -7.66
CA ILE A 401 15.26 -12.17 -8.53
C ILE A 401 14.35 -12.23 -9.76
N VAL A 402 13.04 -12.16 -9.57
CA VAL A 402 12.06 -12.19 -10.67
C VAL A 402 12.29 -11.02 -11.62
N ALA A 403 12.54 -9.82 -11.13
CA ALA A 403 12.80 -8.65 -11.95
C ALA A 403 14.09 -8.81 -12.81
N ILE A 404 15.17 -9.35 -12.24
CA ILE A 404 16.43 -9.62 -12.96
C ILE A 404 16.23 -10.73 -14.01
N VAL A 405 15.51 -11.78 -13.68
CA VAL A 405 15.20 -12.85 -14.64
C VAL A 405 14.36 -12.32 -15.79
N LEU A 406 13.31 -11.57 -15.49
CA LEU A 406 12.42 -10.95 -16.48
C LEU A 406 13.21 -10.03 -17.44
N SER A 407 14.05 -9.15 -16.92
CA SER A 407 14.86 -8.24 -17.73
C SER A 407 15.87 -8.99 -18.60
N THR A 408 16.45 -10.09 -18.09
CA THR A 408 17.37 -10.94 -18.86
C THR A 408 16.63 -11.62 -20.01
N VAL A 409 15.42 -12.15 -19.77
CA VAL A 409 14.57 -12.74 -20.81
C VAL A 409 14.19 -11.71 -21.87
N VAL A 410 13.80 -10.50 -21.46
CA VAL A 410 13.50 -9.39 -22.39
C VAL A 410 14.74 -9.05 -23.22
N GLY A 411 15.92 -8.98 -22.63
CA GLY A 411 17.19 -8.77 -23.33
C GLY A 411 17.46 -9.86 -24.38
N ILE A 412 17.29 -11.13 -24.03
CA ILE A 412 17.47 -12.27 -24.94
C ILE A 412 16.47 -12.19 -26.10
N VAL A 413 15.19 -11.96 -25.81
CA VAL A 413 14.14 -11.91 -26.83
C VAL A 413 14.38 -10.76 -27.81
N SER A 414 14.76 -9.57 -27.32
CA SER A 414 15.07 -8.41 -28.16
C SER A 414 16.27 -8.62 -29.08
N GLY A 415 17.24 -9.44 -28.62
CA GLY A 415 18.44 -9.79 -29.40
C GLY A 415 18.25 -10.89 -30.45
N LEU A 416 17.15 -11.64 -30.42
CA LEU A 416 16.93 -12.79 -31.32
C LEU A 416 16.89 -12.40 -32.80
N LEU A 417 16.20 -11.30 -33.13
CA LEU A 417 16.10 -10.84 -34.53
C LEU A 417 17.45 -10.38 -35.07
N PRO A 418 18.20 -9.47 -34.43
CA PRO A 418 19.52 -9.08 -34.92
C PRO A 418 20.52 -10.23 -34.91
N ALA A 419 20.49 -11.13 -33.93
CA ALA A 419 21.35 -12.32 -33.90
C ALA A 419 21.10 -13.26 -35.09
N ARG A 420 19.84 -13.46 -35.47
CA ARG A 420 19.49 -14.21 -36.68
C ARG A 420 19.96 -13.52 -37.95
N ALA A 421 19.84 -12.20 -38.04
CA ALA A 421 20.34 -11.44 -39.18
C ALA A 421 21.88 -11.59 -39.29
N ALA A 422 22.62 -11.45 -38.21
CA ALA A 422 24.07 -11.65 -38.16
C ALA A 422 24.49 -13.07 -38.61
N SER A 423 23.77 -14.09 -38.16
CA SER A 423 24.04 -15.48 -38.48
C SER A 423 23.84 -15.84 -39.95
N LYS A 424 23.02 -15.10 -40.70
CA LYS A 424 22.74 -15.33 -42.13
C LYS A 424 23.68 -14.61 -43.08
N LEU A 425 24.56 -13.73 -42.60
CA LEU A 425 25.54 -13.01 -43.46
C LEU A 425 26.46 -14.00 -44.20
N ARG A 426 26.64 -13.79 -45.50
CA ARG A 426 27.55 -14.59 -46.34
C ARG A 426 28.99 -14.10 -46.15
N PRO A 427 30.00 -14.97 -45.99
CA PRO A 427 31.38 -14.56 -45.77
C PRO A 427 31.91 -13.63 -46.88
N VAL A 428 31.57 -13.91 -48.15
CA VAL A 428 32.00 -13.13 -49.31
C VAL A 428 31.44 -11.70 -49.28
N GLU A 429 30.18 -11.56 -48.94
CA GLU A 429 29.53 -10.25 -48.83
C GLU A 429 30.05 -9.45 -47.61
N ALA A 430 30.27 -10.14 -46.48
CA ALA A 430 30.77 -9.56 -45.25
C ALA A 430 32.23 -9.06 -45.36
N LEU A 431 33.06 -9.69 -46.15
CA LEU A 431 34.46 -9.28 -46.40
C LEU A 431 34.59 -8.19 -47.48
N ARG A 432 33.60 -8.04 -48.36
CA ARG A 432 33.54 -7.02 -49.40
C ARG A 432 32.99 -5.68 -48.90
N TYR A 433 32.42 -5.67 -47.70
CA TYR A 433 31.83 -4.46 -47.08
C TYR A 433 33.00 -3.54 -46.65
N GLU A 434 33.10 -2.37 -47.27
CA GLU A 434 33.98 -1.27 -46.87
C GLU A 434 33.37 -0.43 -45.74
#